data_33998aacdf1d9fc6bd6759f44d162fae
#
_entry.id   33998aacdf1d9fc6bd6759f44d162fae
#
_cell.length_a   1.000
_cell.length_b   1.000
_cell.length_c   1.000
_cell.angle_alpha   90.00
_cell.angle_beta   90.00
_cell.angle_gamma   90.00
#
_symmetry.space_group_name_H-M   'P 1'
#
loop_
_entity.id
_entity.type
_entity.pdbx_description
1 polymer ?
#
loop_
_entity_poly.entity_id
_entity_poly.type
_entity_poly.pdbx_seq_one_letter_code
_entity_poly.pdbx_strand_id
1 'polypeptide(L)'
;MRSILYTVISIYFFSSNIVLLSQNKPKPQSAMRVNLIVDASCAKCQFDKKSDKDCLLAVEIHSDIYYVEGTTIDDHGDAHASDGFCNVVRKAHVEGIIDDGRFYLDKFRLLKYREKKKLYSN
;
A
#
# COMPACT_ATOMS: atom_id res chain seq x y z
N MET A 1 66.53 -0.11 -15.24
CA MET A 1 65.89 -0.70 -14.03
C MET A 1 64.95 0.25 -13.27
N ARG A 2 65.04 1.55 -13.40
CA ARG A 2 64.18 2.50 -12.67
C ARG A 2 62.78 2.72 -13.31
N SER A 3 62.60 2.44 -14.60
CA SER A 3 61.30 2.61 -15.29
C SER A 3 60.28 1.51 -15.04
N ILE A 4 60.72 0.32 -14.71
CA ILE A 4 59.84 -0.84 -14.51
C ILE A 4 59.12 -0.76 -13.15
N LEU A 5 59.72 -0.12 -12.14
CA LEU A 5 59.13 0.03 -10.81
C LEU A 5 57.88 0.93 -10.79
N TYR A 6 57.85 1.95 -11.64
CA TYR A 6 56.73 2.90 -11.70
C TYR A 6 55.50 2.30 -12.38
N THR A 7 55.71 1.40 -13.34
CA THR A 7 54.58 0.76 -14.04
C THR A 7 53.86 -0.28 -13.14
N VAL A 8 54.56 -0.94 -12.25
CA VAL A 8 53.95 -1.93 -11.32
C VAL A 8 53.14 -1.24 -10.22
N ILE A 9 53.61 -0.07 -9.73
CA ILE A 9 52.90 0.70 -8.71
C ILE A 9 51.60 1.31 -9.29
N SER A 10 51.56 1.69 -10.56
CA SER A 10 50.36 2.26 -11.21
C SER A 10 49.22 1.24 -11.36
N ILE A 11 49.53 -0.04 -11.50
CA ILE A 11 48.54 -1.11 -11.66
C ILE A 11 47.88 -1.43 -10.33
N TYR A 12 48.63 -1.30 -9.21
CA TYR A 12 48.06 -1.59 -7.88
C TYR A 12 47.08 -0.52 -7.36
N PHE A 13 47.16 0.72 -7.86
CA PHE A 13 46.25 1.79 -7.42
C PHE A 13 44.89 1.79 -8.13
N PHE A 14 44.75 1.04 -9.23
CA PHE A 14 43.50 1.01 -10.00
C PHE A 14 42.54 -0.08 -9.56
N SER A 15 42.94 -0.93 -8.60
CA SER A 15 42.22 -2.12 -8.23
C SER A 15 41.34 -1.96 -6.95
N SER A 16 41.26 -0.75 -6.36
CA SER A 16 40.61 -0.57 -5.03
C SER A 16 39.27 0.19 -5.04
N ASN A 17 38.67 0.43 -6.21
CA ASN A 17 37.36 1.03 -6.28
C ASN A 17 36.27 0.01 -6.67
N ILE A 18 36.22 -1.14 -6.00
CA ILE A 18 34.98 -1.90 -5.93
C ILE A 18 34.12 -1.19 -4.90
N VAL A 19 33.34 -0.21 -5.37
CA VAL A 19 32.21 0.32 -4.64
C VAL A 19 31.24 -0.85 -4.49
N LEU A 20 31.22 -1.44 -3.30
CA LEU A 20 30.14 -2.29 -2.85
C LEU A 20 28.85 -1.42 -2.90
N LEU A 21 28.18 -1.43 -4.04
CA LEU A 21 26.78 -1.04 -4.11
C LEU A 21 26.03 -2.03 -3.21
N SER A 22 25.94 -1.67 -1.93
CA SER A 22 25.02 -2.27 -1.01
C SER A 22 23.63 -2.07 -1.61
N GLN A 23 23.15 -3.08 -2.33
CA GLN A 23 21.77 -3.15 -2.76
C GLN A 23 20.97 -3.31 -1.46
N ASN A 24 20.51 -2.18 -0.92
CA ASN A 24 19.39 -2.16 0.01
C ASN A 24 18.17 -2.68 -0.75
N LYS A 25 18.15 -3.99 -0.98
CA LYS A 25 16.93 -4.67 -1.37
C LYS A 25 15.97 -4.44 -0.21
N PRO A 26 14.82 -3.74 -0.42
CA PRO A 26 13.87 -3.53 0.65
C PRO A 26 13.57 -4.92 1.23
N LYS A 27 13.73 -5.04 2.55
CA LYS A 27 13.35 -6.25 3.29
C LYS A 27 11.91 -6.57 2.87
N PRO A 28 11.59 -7.79 2.40
CA PRO A 28 10.20 -8.12 2.10
C PRO A 28 9.40 -7.79 3.35
N GLN A 29 8.48 -6.82 3.22
CA GLN A 29 7.52 -6.53 4.28
C GLN A 29 6.79 -7.84 4.53
N SER A 30 6.93 -8.39 5.71
CA SER A 30 6.24 -9.61 6.07
C SER A 30 4.75 -9.38 5.91
N ALA A 31 4.11 -10.22 5.10
CA ALA A 31 2.68 -10.19 4.89
C ALA A 31 1.95 -10.15 6.26
N MET A 32 1.08 -9.19 6.45
CA MET A 32 0.37 -8.98 7.72
C MET A 32 -1.12 -9.32 7.53
N ARG A 33 -1.60 -10.32 8.27
CA ARG A 33 -3.02 -10.66 8.29
C ARG A 33 -3.78 -9.69 9.18
N VAL A 34 -4.91 -9.18 8.69
CA VAL A 34 -5.79 -8.26 9.39
C VAL A 34 -7.23 -8.75 9.40
N ASN A 35 -7.95 -8.40 10.47
CA ASN A 35 -9.38 -8.61 10.66
C ASN A 35 -9.88 -7.41 11.46
N LEU A 36 -10.34 -6.37 10.78
CA LEU A 36 -10.59 -5.05 11.35
C LEU A 36 -11.84 -4.39 10.77
N ILE A 37 -12.37 -3.41 11.52
CA ILE A 37 -13.29 -2.42 10.99
C ILE A 37 -12.46 -1.22 10.54
N VAL A 38 -12.60 -0.86 9.27
CA VAL A 38 -11.78 0.14 8.59
C VAL A 38 -12.66 1.19 7.90
N ASP A 39 -12.07 2.30 7.53
CA ASP A 39 -12.63 3.23 6.56
C ASP A 39 -12.33 2.73 5.15
N ALA A 40 -13.37 2.67 4.32
CA ALA A 40 -13.29 2.25 2.93
C ALA A 40 -13.90 3.31 2.02
N SER A 41 -13.24 3.62 0.92
CA SER A 41 -13.74 4.59 -0.05
C SER A 41 -12.98 4.52 -1.38
N CYS A 42 -13.33 5.43 -2.31
CA CYS A 42 -12.56 5.65 -3.53
C CYS A 42 -11.23 6.31 -3.19
N ALA A 43 -10.12 5.69 -3.57
CA ALA A 43 -8.77 6.18 -3.32
C ALA A 43 -8.58 7.61 -3.86
N LYS A 44 -9.02 7.87 -5.09
CA LYS A 44 -8.90 9.16 -5.75
C LYS A 44 -9.79 10.24 -5.13
N CYS A 45 -11.06 9.91 -4.84
CA CYS A 45 -12.07 10.89 -4.48
C CYS A 45 -12.03 11.27 -2.99
N GLN A 46 -11.70 10.34 -2.11
CA GLN A 46 -11.79 10.50 -0.66
C GLN A 46 -10.45 10.39 0.07
N PHE A 47 -9.49 9.64 -0.48
CA PHE A 47 -8.16 9.44 0.14
C PHE A 47 -7.04 10.21 -0.57
N ASP A 48 -7.38 11.18 -1.40
CA ASP A 48 -6.44 12.11 -2.07
C ASP A 48 -5.36 11.44 -2.95
N LYS A 49 -5.63 10.24 -3.45
CA LYS A 49 -4.75 9.54 -4.41
C LYS A 49 -4.98 10.08 -5.84
N LYS A 50 -4.71 11.37 -6.05
CA LYS A 50 -5.02 12.10 -7.30
C LYS A 50 -4.29 11.61 -8.55
N SER A 51 -3.22 10.84 -8.38
CA SER A 51 -2.47 10.24 -9.49
C SER A 51 -3.22 9.11 -10.19
N ASP A 52 -4.26 8.54 -9.55
CA ASP A 52 -5.03 7.46 -10.12
C ASP A 52 -5.90 7.97 -11.28
N LYS A 53 -5.91 7.21 -12.37
CA LYS A 53 -6.78 7.50 -13.51
C LYS A 53 -8.22 7.09 -13.21
N ASP A 54 -8.40 5.97 -12.52
CA ASP A 54 -9.69 5.33 -12.24
C ASP A 54 -10.08 5.44 -10.77
N CYS A 55 -11.38 5.23 -10.48
CA CYS A 55 -11.89 5.09 -9.13
C CYS A 55 -11.59 3.68 -8.62
N LEU A 56 -10.57 3.55 -7.78
CA LEU A 56 -10.17 2.29 -7.16
C LEU A 56 -10.65 2.24 -5.70
N LEU A 57 -11.12 1.07 -5.27
CA LEU A 57 -11.46 0.84 -3.88
C LEU A 57 -10.18 0.82 -3.04
N ALA A 58 -10.21 1.55 -1.93
CA ALA A 58 -9.12 1.57 -0.95
C ALA A 58 -9.66 1.50 0.47
N VAL A 59 -8.82 1.08 1.39
CA VAL A 59 -9.09 1.04 2.83
C VAL A 59 -7.99 1.76 3.58
N GLU A 60 -8.37 2.41 4.69
CA GLU A 60 -7.44 3.02 5.63
C GLU A 60 -7.20 2.07 6.82
N ILE A 61 -5.96 1.63 7.01
CA ILE A 61 -5.53 0.76 8.09
C ILE A 61 -4.34 1.41 8.79
N HIS A 62 -4.47 1.74 10.08
CA HIS A 62 -3.43 2.42 10.88
C HIS A 62 -2.89 3.72 10.25
N SER A 63 -3.78 4.49 9.61
CA SER A 63 -3.47 5.74 8.89
C SER A 63 -2.75 5.58 7.56
N ASP A 64 -2.54 4.36 7.09
CA ASP A 64 -2.04 4.06 5.76
C ASP A 64 -3.18 3.66 4.82
N ILE A 65 -3.08 4.10 3.56
CA ILE A 65 -4.07 3.80 2.53
C ILE A 65 -3.58 2.65 1.65
N TYR A 66 -4.37 1.59 1.60
CA TYR A 66 -4.09 0.40 0.80
C TYR A 66 -5.14 0.21 -0.29
N TYR A 67 -4.71 -0.02 -1.52
CA TYR A 67 -5.61 -0.45 -2.59
C TYR A 67 -6.09 -1.87 -2.32
N VAL A 68 -7.39 -2.11 -2.53
CA VAL A 68 -8.00 -3.42 -2.30
C VAL A 68 -7.89 -4.28 -3.56
N GLU A 69 -7.36 -5.47 -3.39
CA GLU A 69 -7.31 -6.51 -4.42
C GLU A 69 -8.32 -7.62 -4.08
N GLY A 70 -9.01 -8.13 -5.08
CA GLY A 70 -10.00 -9.21 -4.93
C GLY A 70 -11.46 -8.77 -5.02
N THR A 71 -11.73 -7.46 -5.12
CA THR A 71 -13.06 -6.89 -5.41
C THR A 71 -12.90 -5.53 -6.06
N THR A 72 -13.93 -5.07 -6.74
CA THR A 72 -13.97 -3.74 -7.36
C THR A 72 -14.85 -2.79 -6.57
N ILE A 73 -14.73 -1.49 -6.85
CA ILE A 73 -15.56 -0.47 -6.20
C ILE A 73 -17.05 -0.64 -6.54
N ASP A 74 -17.36 -1.11 -7.75
CA ASP A 74 -18.71 -1.27 -8.27
C ASP A 74 -19.40 -2.56 -7.79
N ASP A 75 -18.65 -3.53 -7.25
CA ASP A 75 -19.23 -4.74 -6.63
C ASP A 75 -20.04 -4.45 -5.37
N HIS A 76 -19.93 -3.22 -4.84
CA HIS A 76 -20.55 -2.80 -3.59
C HIS A 76 -21.66 -1.76 -3.76
N GLY A 77 -22.18 -1.63 -4.98
CA GLY A 77 -23.21 -0.66 -5.36
C GLY A 77 -22.68 0.48 -6.22
N ASP A 78 -23.55 1.40 -6.63
CA ASP A 78 -23.13 2.54 -7.45
C ASP A 78 -22.17 3.45 -6.68
N ALA A 79 -20.92 3.50 -7.15
CA ALA A 79 -19.86 4.29 -6.51
C ALA A 79 -20.16 5.81 -6.52
N HIS A 80 -21.00 6.30 -7.44
CA HIS A 80 -21.36 7.70 -7.60
C HIS A 80 -22.71 8.06 -6.94
N ALA A 81 -23.45 7.09 -6.37
CA ALA A 81 -24.63 7.36 -5.57
C ALA A 81 -24.31 8.28 -4.38
N SER A 82 -25.31 8.90 -3.77
CA SER A 82 -25.12 9.82 -2.63
C SER A 82 -24.41 9.18 -1.43
N ASP A 83 -24.53 7.88 -1.26
CA ASP A 83 -23.84 7.06 -0.25
C ASP A 83 -22.74 6.17 -0.86
N GLY A 84 -22.40 6.37 -2.14
CA GLY A 84 -21.37 5.64 -2.86
C GLY A 84 -19.94 6.06 -2.46
N PHE A 85 -18.99 5.21 -2.74
CA PHE A 85 -17.58 5.39 -2.33
C PHE A 85 -16.88 6.62 -2.93
N CYS A 86 -17.38 7.18 -4.03
CA CYS A 86 -16.83 8.41 -4.57
C CYS A 86 -17.29 9.66 -3.80
N ASN A 87 -18.39 9.56 -3.05
CA ASN A 87 -19.00 10.67 -2.33
C ASN A 87 -18.79 10.62 -0.81
N VAL A 88 -18.66 9.41 -0.23
CA VAL A 88 -18.55 9.24 1.22
C VAL A 88 -17.55 8.13 1.59
N VAL A 89 -16.91 8.30 2.73
CA VAL A 89 -16.13 7.24 3.39
C VAL A 89 -17.11 6.34 4.16
N ARG A 90 -16.99 5.03 4.00
CA ARG A 90 -17.88 4.05 4.62
C ARG A 90 -17.10 3.11 5.53
N LYS A 91 -17.69 2.75 6.68
CA LYS A 91 -17.11 1.72 7.55
C LYS A 91 -17.37 0.33 6.97
N ALA A 92 -16.33 -0.47 6.89
CA ALA A 92 -16.38 -1.86 6.47
C ALA A 92 -15.64 -2.77 7.46
N HIS A 93 -16.15 -3.97 7.66
CA HIS A 93 -15.39 -5.04 8.28
C HIS A 93 -14.64 -5.80 7.18
N VAL A 94 -13.33 -5.89 7.32
CA VAL A 94 -12.45 -6.53 6.34
C VAL A 94 -11.61 -7.62 6.97
N GLU A 95 -11.42 -8.71 6.23
CA GLU A 95 -10.47 -9.77 6.54
C GLU A 95 -9.57 -9.96 5.33
N GLY A 96 -8.25 -10.10 5.53
CA GLY A 96 -7.31 -10.26 4.43
C GLY A 96 -5.86 -10.11 4.85
N ILE A 97 -5.01 -9.83 3.87
CA ILE A 97 -3.56 -9.74 4.05
C ILE A 97 -3.05 -8.44 3.43
N ILE A 98 -2.26 -7.68 4.19
CA ILE A 98 -1.46 -6.60 3.64
C ILE A 98 -0.13 -7.19 3.19
N ASP A 99 0.20 -7.00 1.93
CA ASP A 99 1.47 -7.39 1.34
C ASP A 99 1.86 -6.42 0.23
N ASP A 100 3.13 -6.04 0.18
CA ASP A 100 3.69 -5.12 -0.83
C ASP A 100 2.84 -3.85 -1.08
N GLY A 101 2.33 -3.24 0.00
CA GLY A 101 1.55 -1.99 -0.06
C GLY A 101 0.12 -2.14 -0.61
N ARG A 102 -0.39 -3.36 -0.74
CA ARG A 102 -1.76 -3.68 -1.16
C ARG A 102 -2.48 -4.51 -0.10
N PHE A 103 -3.80 -4.42 -0.10
CA PHE A 103 -4.66 -5.23 0.75
C PHE A 103 -5.36 -6.30 -0.10
N TYR A 104 -4.94 -7.54 0.07
CA TYR A 104 -5.54 -8.72 -0.57
C TYR A 104 -6.70 -9.22 0.27
N LEU A 105 -7.89 -9.10 -0.28
CA LEU A 105 -9.15 -9.29 0.41
C LEU A 105 -9.56 -10.76 0.47
N ASP A 106 -9.88 -11.25 1.69
CA ASP A 106 -10.61 -12.51 1.90
C ASP A 106 -12.11 -12.25 2.09
N LYS A 107 -12.46 -11.18 2.81
CA LYS A 107 -13.84 -10.82 3.11
C LYS A 107 -14.03 -9.31 3.25
N PHE A 108 -15.11 -8.80 2.68
CA PHE A 108 -15.52 -7.39 2.76
C PHE A 108 -17.01 -7.28 3.09
N ARG A 109 -17.35 -6.57 4.14
CA ARG A 109 -18.72 -6.33 4.54
C ARG A 109 -18.93 -4.89 5.00
N LEU A 110 -19.74 -4.14 4.27
CA LEU A 110 -20.15 -2.80 4.69
C LEU A 110 -20.99 -2.85 5.97
N LEU A 111 -20.70 -1.98 6.92
CA LEU A 111 -21.46 -1.84 8.14
C LEU A 111 -22.74 -1.05 7.87
N LYS A 112 -23.86 -1.55 8.42
CA LYS A 112 -25.15 -0.85 8.41
C LYS A 112 -25.14 0.29 9.45
N TYR A 113 -26.01 1.28 9.26
CA TYR A 113 -26.11 2.44 10.14
C TYR A 113 -26.23 2.09 11.63
N ARG A 114 -26.98 1.04 11.98
CA ARG A 114 -27.15 0.60 13.38
C ARG A 114 -25.85 0.06 13.98
N GLU A 115 -25.03 -0.62 13.21
CA GLU A 115 -23.72 -1.14 13.64
C GLU A 115 -22.74 0.01 13.85
N LYS A 116 -22.77 1.02 12.98
CA LYS A 116 -21.96 2.26 13.14
C LYS A 116 -22.28 2.95 14.47
N LYS A 117 -23.55 3.14 14.81
CA LYS A 117 -23.96 3.81 16.07
C LYS A 117 -23.37 3.12 17.30
N LYS A 118 -23.31 1.78 17.31
CA LYS A 118 -22.75 1.01 18.43
C LYS A 118 -21.24 1.23 18.61
N LEU A 119 -20.48 1.49 17.53
CA LEU A 119 -19.04 1.74 17.60
C LEU A 119 -18.71 3.06 18.32
N TYR A 120 -19.59 4.06 18.25
CA TYR A 120 -19.39 5.39 18.82
C TYR A 120 -20.12 5.63 20.15
N SER A 121 -20.81 4.62 20.70
CA SER A 121 -21.61 4.75 21.92
C SER A 121 -20.95 4.14 23.16
N ASN A 122 -19.68 3.74 23.07
CA ASN A 122 -18.87 3.24 24.21
C ASN A 122 -17.81 4.24 24.61
#